data_43d6420974ca99195efdfac91810412f
#
_entry.id   43d6420974ca99195efdfac91810412f
#
_cell.length_a   1.000
_cell.length_b   1.000
_cell.length_c   1.000
_cell.angle_alpha   90.00
_cell.angle_beta   90.00
_cell.angle_gamma   90.00
#
_symmetry.space_group_name_H-M   'P 1'
#
loop_
_entity.id
_entity.type
_entity.pdbx_description
1 polymer ?
#
loop_
_entity_poly.entity_id
_entity_poly.type
_entity_poly.pdbx_seq_one_letter_code
_entity_poly.pdbx_strand_id
1 'polypeptide(L)'
;MRRLTCARDQFYRVVACACLKESLQQDVSTAIQLRMTNSSDQSAVLLTTLGWSAFFDEQLEPGDAELVPMRIATVHRDRVTAMSELGPVRLKLSAQTNTTDFAVGDWVLVAREDRLLVRRLNRRMQLQRKTEGRRQAQLIAANVDALFIVTSCNEDFNPARLERYLALANEAGAVPVIVLTKIDQTPDPASYFKQAQALQLGLDVVMLNAKAPDAALTLARWCGPGQTVALVGSSGVGKSTLLNMLSEKSCANAQPTGSIRAGDAKGRHTTTSRSLHAIAGGGWVIDTPGVRTLHVSDVSAGLNTLFAEIVVLASHCRFRDCTHVHEPGCAVQAAAADGTL
;
A
#
# COMPACT_ATOMS: atom_id res chain seq x y z
N MET A 1 86.82 -6.33 -10.46
CA MET A 1 85.54 -7.06 -10.26
C MET A 1 84.62 -6.29 -9.34
N ARG A 2 84.14 -5.04 -9.67
CA ARG A 2 83.20 -4.27 -8.82
C ARG A 2 82.26 -3.35 -9.61
N ARG A 3 81.95 -3.65 -10.90
CA ARG A 3 81.00 -2.82 -11.73
C ARG A 3 79.88 -3.56 -12.41
N LEU A 4 79.62 -4.86 -12.09
CA LEU A 4 78.55 -5.64 -12.74
C LEU A 4 77.37 -6.00 -11.85
N THR A 5 77.39 -5.65 -10.56
CA THR A 5 76.32 -5.99 -9.62
C THR A 5 75.22 -4.89 -9.51
N CYS A 6 75.50 -3.65 -9.91
CA CYS A 6 74.56 -2.52 -9.75
C CYS A 6 73.43 -2.48 -10.82
N ALA A 7 73.68 -3.01 -11.99
CA ALA A 7 72.68 -2.97 -13.11
C ALA A 7 71.55 -4.03 -13.00
N ARG A 8 71.88 -5.17 -12.37
CA ARG A 8 70.87 -6.25 -12.15
C ARG A 8 69.83 -5.91 -11.07
N ASP A 9 70.22 -5.22 -10.00
CA ASP A 9 69.34 -4.82 -8.94
C ASP A 9 68.36 -3.71 -9.35
N GLN A 10 68.76 -2.84 -10.26
CA GLN A 10 67.87 -1.77 -10.79
C GLN A 10 66.83 -2.31 -11.73
N PHE A 11 67.14 -3.35 -12.54
CA PHE A 11 66.21 -4.00 -13.45
C PHE A 11 65.15 -4.80 -12.71
N TYR A 12 65.52 -5.52 -11.67
CA TYR A 12 64.55 -6.25 -10.84
C TYR A 12 63.60 -5.33 -10.05
N ARG A 13 64.09 -4.16 -9.60
CA ARG A 13 63.22 -3.17 -8.94
C ARG A 13 62.24 -2.49 -9.89
N VAL A 14 62.55 -2.27 -11.13
CA VAL A 14 61.66 -1.66 -12.13
C VAL A 14 60.60 -2.68 -12.58
N VAL A 15 60.98 -3.94 -12.81
CA VAL A 15 60.03 -5.00 -13.21
C VAL A 15 59.09 -5.38 -12.04
N ALA A 16 59.60 -5.45 -10.81
CA ALA A 16 58.75 -5.69 -9.61
C ALA A 16 57.79 -4.54 -9.35
N CYS A 17 58.16 -3.30 -9.62
CA CYS A 17 57.31 -2.12 -9.46
C CYS A 17 56.23 -2.03 -10.56
N ALA A 18 56.50 -2.49 -11.78
CA ALA A 18 55.52 -2.55 -12.87
C ALA A 18 54.48 -3.65 -12.65
N CYS A 19 54.90 -4.87 -12.24
CA CYS A 19 54.01 -5.95 -11.92
C CYS A 19 53.11 -5.65 -10.69
N LEU A 20 53.64 -4.95 -9.68
CA LEU A 20 52.85 -4.51 -8.53
C LEU A 20 51.81 -3.42 -8.90
N LYS A 21 52.12 -2.55 -9.85
CA LYS A 21 51.18 -1.53 -10.35
C LYS A 21 50.05 -2.15 -11.17
N GLU A 22 50.35 -3.11 -12.01
CA GLU A 22 49.35 -3.82 -12.82
C GLU A 22 48.42 -4.68 -11.94
N SER A 23 48.98 -5.40 -10.95
CA SER A 23 48.20 -6.15 -9.96
C SER A 23 47.31 -5.25 -9.14
N LEU A 24 47.80 -4.11 -8.65
CA LEU A 24 46.98 -3.14 -7.89
C LEU A 24 45.91 -2.47 -8.77
N GLN A 25 46.18 -2.23 -10.05
CA GLN A 25 45.16 -1.70 -10.96
C GLN A 25 44.06 -2.74 -11.31
N GLN A 26 44.44 -4.01 -11.47
CA GLN A 26 43.47 -5.09 -11.65
C GLN A 26 42.61 -5.32 -10.38
N ASP A 27 43.22 -5.31 -9.19
CA ASP A 27 42.49 -5.46 -7.93
C ASP A 27 41.53 -4.30 -7.67
N VAL A 28 41.93 -3.06 -8.00
CA VAL A 28 41.05 -1.88 -7.88
C VAL A 28 39.92 -1.94 -8.91
N SER A 29 40.20 -2.35 -10.16
CA SER A 29 39.16 -2.51 -11.20
C SER A 29 38.18 -3.59 -10.85
N THR A 30 38.64 -4.74 -10.34
CA THR A 30 37.81 -5.84 -9.87
C THR A 30 37.01 -5.45 -8.64
N ALA A 31 37.58 -4.71 -7.70
CA ALA A 31 36.89 -4.20 -6.53
C ALA A 31 35.83 -3.15 -6.87
N ILE A 32 36.08 -2.30 -7.87
CA ILE A 32 35.09 -1.35 -8.41
C ILE A 32 33.96 -2.12 -9.14
N GLN A 33 34.30 -3.11 -9.95
CA GLN A 33 33.33 -3.95 -10.64
C GLN A 33 32.44 -4.76 -9.67
N LEU A 34 33.04 -5.35 -8.64
CA LEU A 34 32.31 -6.04 -7.54
C LEU A 34 31.45 -5.07 -6.70
N ARG A 35 31.89 -3.82 -6.51
CA ARG A 35 31.05 -2.80 -5.86
C ARG A 35 29.89 -2.35 -6.75
N MET A 36 30.07 -2.25 -8.05
CA MET A 36 29.01 -1.86 -8.98
C MET A 36 27.95 -2.96 -9.14
N THR A 37 28.33 -4.24 -9.19
CA THR A 37 27.39 -5.38 -9.23
C THR A 37 26.63 -5.50 -7.90
N ASN A 38 27.30 -5.37 -6.76
CA ASN A 38 26.64 -5.37 -5.44
C ASN A 38 25.67 -4.17 -5.27
N SER A 39 25.98 -3.00 -5.84
CA SER A 39 25.11 -1.83 -5.76
C SER A 39 23.85 -2.00 -6.61
N SER A 40 23.95 -2.55 -7.83
CA SER A 40 22.78 -2.79 -8.70
C SER A 40 21.86 -3.87 -8.11
N ASP A 41 22.41 -4.95 -7.53
CA ASP A 41 21.65 -6.00 -6.89
C ASP A 41 20.96 -5.48 -5.61
N GLN A 42 21.61 -4.65 -4.83
CA GLN A 42 21.01 -4.04 -3.64
C GLN A 42 19.86 -3.09 -4.01
N SER A 43 20.02 -2.28 -5.05
CA SER A 43 18.96 -1.39 -5.53
C SER A 43 17.77 -2.18 -6.06
N ALA A 44 17.99 -3.28 -6.80
CA ALA A 44 16.93 -4.15 -7.29
C ALA A 44 16.16 -4.83 -6.15
N VAL A 45 16.85 -5.32 -5.12
CA VAL A 45 16.23 -5.90 -3.92
C VAL A 45 15.40 -4.86 -3.17
N LEU A 46 15.89 -3.64 -3.03
CA LEU A 46 15.14 -2.56 -2.39
C LEU A 46 13.86 -2.21 -3.17
N LEU A 47 13.94 -2.07 -4.48
CA LEU A 47 12.77 -1.78 -5.32
C LEU A 47 11.70 -2.87 -5.17
N THR A 48 12.11 -4.15 -5.20
CA THR A 48 11.20 -5.28 -5.01
C THR A 48 10.55 -5.24 -3.62
N THR A 49 11.31 -4.94 -2.56
CA THR A 49 10.76 -4.81 -1.21
C THR A 49 9.82 -3.61 -1.06
N LEU A 50 9.99 -2.56 -1.87
CA LEU A 50 9.07 -1.43 -1.98
C LEU A 50 7.82 -1.74 -2.81
N GLY A 51 7.71 -2.93 -3.43
CA GLY A 51 6.58 -3.36 -4.26
C GLY A 51 6.73 -3.02 -5.75
N TRP A 52 7.97 -2.84 -6.23
CA TRP A 52 8.26 -2.77 -7.66
C TRP A 52 7.98 -4.11 -8.34
N SER A 53 7.46 -4.09 -9.55
CA SER A 53 7.09 -5.29 -10.31
C SER A 53 7.27 -5.07 -11.80
N ALA A 54 7.17 -6.14 -12.60
CA ALA A 54 7.23 -6.09 -14.07
C ALA A 54 6.26 -5.08 -14.68
N PHE A 55 5.09 -4.85 -14.07
CA PHE A 55 4.15 -3.82 -14.49
C PHE A 55 4.76 -2.40 -14.55
N PHE A 56 5.71 -2.09 -13.66
CA PHE A 56 6.40 -0.80 -13.67
C PHE A 56 7.63 -0.82 -14.57
N ASP A 57 8.32 -1.97 -14.70
CA ASP A 57 9.44 -2.13 -15.63
C ASP A 57 9.01 -1.89 -17.08
N GLU A 58 7.85 -2.42 -17.48
CA GLU A 58 7.30 -2.26 -18.84
C GLU A 58 6.97 -0.81 -19.21
N GLN A 59 6.94 0.10 -18.26
CA GLN A 59 6.67 1.52 -18.48
C GLN A 59 7.94 2.37 -18.62
N LEU A 60 9.11 1.75 -18.43
CA LEU A 60 10.39 2.46 -18.58
C LEU A 60 10.72 2.64 -20.07
N GLU A 61 11.19 3.82 -20.43
CA GLU A 61 11.59 4.20 -21.76
C GLU A 61 13.11 4.31 -21.85
N PRO A 62 13.73 4.20 -23.04
CA PRO A 62 15.19 4.35 -23.19
C PRO A 62 15.73 5.68 -22.63
N GLY A 63 14.91 6.74 -22.63
CA GLY A 63 15.26 8.04 -22.06
C GLY A 63 15.26 8.10 -20.53
N ASP A 64 14.74 7.07 -19.87
CA ASP A 64 14.66 7.02 -18.41
C ASP A 64 15.92 6.43 -17.72
N ALA A 65 16.95 6.03 -18.49
CA ALA A 65 18.14 5.33 -17.97
C ALA A 65 18.88 6.10 -16.85
N GLU A 66 18.83 7.43 -16.87
CA GLU A 66 19.45 8.30 -15.85
C GLU A 66 18.51 8.62 -14.67
N LEU A 67 17.26 8.15 -14.72
CA LEU A 67 16.26 8.41 -13.69
C LEU A 67 16.23 7.28 -12.67
N VAL A 68 15.85 7.62 -11.44
CA VAL A 68 15.74 6.66 -10.34
C VAL A 68 14.26 6.45 -10.01
N PRO A 69 13.74 5.21 -10.03
CA PRO A 69 12.42 4.91 -9.54
C PRO A 69 12.34 5.15 -8.03
N MET A 70 11.34 5.90 -7.59
CA MET A 70 11.08 6.12 -6.17
C MET A 70 9.59 5.97 -5.88
N ARG A 71 9.25 5.50 -4.67
CA ARG A 71 7.87 5.32 -4.24
C ARG A 71 7.44 6.47 -3.34
N ILE A 72 6.33 7.15 -3.65
CA ILE A 72 5.83 8.27 -2.86
C ILE A 72 5.40 7.80 -1.48
N ALA A 73 6.02 8.39 -0.45
CA ALA A 73 5.77 8.10 0.96
C ALA A 73 4.79 9.07 1.60
N THR A 74 4.84 10.37 1.26
CA THR A 74 3.87 11.37 1.74
C THR A 74 3.57 12.42 0.69
N VAL A 75 2.33 12.92 0.68
CA VAL A 75 1.91 14.04 -0.18
C VAL A 75 1.31 15.13 0.70
N HIS A 76 1.87 16.33 0.60
CA HIS A 76 1.37 17.56 1.22
C HIS A 76 0.99 18.57 0.13
N ARG A 77 0.43 19.71 0.52
CA ARG A 77 0.00 20.75 -0.43
C ARG A 77 1.16 21.31 -1.26
N ASP A 78 2.34 21.43 -0.66
CA ASP A 78 3.53 22.09 -1.21
C ASP A 78 4.73 21.17 -1.38
N ARG A 79 4.62 19.89 -1.02
CA ARG A 79 5.75 18.98 -1.00
C ARG A 79 5.32 17.53 -1.14
N VAL A 80 6.22 16.76 -1.76
CA VAL A 80 6.14 15.31 -1.90
C VAL A 80 7.43 14.72 -1.34
N THR A 81 7.31 13.64 -0.57
CA THR A 81 8.46 12.82 -0.17
C THR A 81 8.33 11.42 -0.76
N ALA A 82 9.45 10.82 -1.13
CA ALA A 82 9.51 9.47 -1.65
C ALA A 82 10.53 8.63 -0.88
N MET A 83 10.39 7.32 -0.94
CA MET A 83 11.36 6.37 -0.37
C MET A 83 12.54 6.23 -1.31
N SER A 84 13.74 6.39 -0.78
CA SER A 84 15.04 6.10 -1.38
C SER A 84 15.76 5.00 -0.59
N GLU A 85 16.91 4.56 -1.08
CA GLU A 85 17.78 3.60 -0.38
C GLU A 85 18.20 4.06 1.02
N LEU A 86 18.29 5.37 1.22
CA LEU A 86 18.68 6.00 2.49
C LEU A 86 17.47 6.43 3.35
N GLY A 87 16.26 6.00 2.97
CA GLY A 87 15.02 6.38 3.64
C GLY A 87 14.25 7.49 2.90
N PRO A 88 13.29 8.15 3.56
CA PRO A 88 12.43 9.13 2.92
C PRO A 88 13.19 10.41 2.56
N VAL A 89 13.08 10.84 1.30
CA VAL A 89 13.68 12.06 0.77
C VAL A 89 12.60 13.01 0.23
N ARG A 90 12.82 14.31 0.37
CA ARG A 90 11.97 15.34 -0.25
C ARG A 90 12.33 15.47 -1.73
N LEU A 91 11.31 15.43 -2.59
CA LEU A 91 11.46 15.67 -4.01
C LEU A 91 11.35 17.17 -4.34
N LYS A 92 12.11 17.61 -5.36
CA LYS A 92 11.87 18.87 -6.03
C LYS A 92 10.71 18.72 -7.01
N LEU A 93 9.86 19.71 -7.09
CA LEU A 93 8.71 19.75 -8.00
C LEU A 93 8.92 20.88 -9.00
N SER A 94 8.57 20.66 -10.27
CA SER A 94 8.52 21.73 -11.25
C SER A 94 7.39 22.71 -10.91
N ALA A 95 7.45 23.93 -11.43
CA ALA A 95 6.41 24.96 -11.21
C ALA A 95 5.02 24.53 -11.74
N GLN A 96 5.00 23.57 -12.68
CA GLN A 96 3.76 23.06 -13.28
C GLN A 96 3.22 21.82 -12.57
N THR A 97 3.96 21.27 -11.60
CA THR A 97 3.58 20.04 -10.90
C THR A 97 2.51 20.32 -9.85
N ASN A 98 1.33 19.73 -10.03
CA ASN A 98 0.26 19.81 -9.05
C ASN A 98 0.33 18.59 -8.11
N THR A 99 0.51 18.82 -6.81
CA THR A 99 0.60 17.75 -5.82
C THR A 99 -0.69 16.94 -5.68
N THR A 100 -1.84 17.47 -6.12
CA THR A 100 -3.13 16.74 -6.11
C THR A 100 -3.17 15.58 -7.10
N ASP A 101 -2.25 15.53 -8.08
CA ASP A 101 -2.15 14.47 -9.08
C ASP A 101 -1.42 13.24 -8.55
N PHE A 102 -0.86 13.32 -7.35
CA PHE A 102 -0.09 12.27 -6.70
C PHE A 102 -0.82 11.70 -5.49
N ALA A 103 -0.60 10.40 -5.29
CA ALA A 103 -1.07 9.67 -4.11
C ALA A 103 0.12 9.03 -3.38
N VAL A 104 -0.07 8.72 -2.10
CA VAL A 104 0.86 7.85 -1.37
C VAL A 104 0.82 6.46 -2.00
N GLY A 105 2.00 5.89 -2.26
CA GLY A 105 2.15 4.63 -2.97
C GLY A 105 2.38 4.75 -4.48
N ASP A 106 2.31 5.97 -5.07
CA ASP A 106 2.67 6.19 -6.48
C ASP A 106 4.16 5.90 -6.73
N TRP A 107 4.45 5.36 -7.90
CA TRP A 107 5.80 5.27 -8.42
C TRP A 107 6.10 6.46 -9.33
N VAL A 108 7.27 7.06 -9.12
CA VAL A 108 7.76 8.23 -9.85
C VAL A 108 9.19 8.03 -10.30
N LEU A 109 9.55 8.62 -11.43
CA LEU A 109 10.92 8.71 -11.91
C LEU A 109 11.50 10.06 -11.53
N VAL A 110 12.68 10.03 -10.94
CA VAL A 110 13.33 11.16 -10.28
C VAL A 110 14.74 11.34 -10.84
N ALA A 111 15.10 12.57 -11.21
CA ALA A 111 16.46 12.88 -11.61
C ALA A 111 17.43 12.67 -10.43
N ARG A 112 18.52 11.93 -10.67
CA ARG A 112 19.47 11.48 -9.64
C ARG A 112 20.15 12.65 -8.93
N GLU A 113 20.57 13.66 -9.70
CA GLU A 113 21.42 14.74 -9.19
C GLU A 113 20.69 15.69 -8.24
N ASP A 114 19.52 16.16 -8.64
CA ASP A 114 18.82 17.23 -7.96
C ASP A 114 17.50 16.81 -7.31
N ARG A 115 17.12 15.53 -7.46
CA ARG A 115 15.87 14.94 -6.94
C ARG A 115 14.62 15.59 -7.54
N LEU A 116 14.70 16.06 -8.78
CA LEU A 116 13.54 16.59 -9.49
C LEU A 116 12.62 15.43 -9.89
N LEU A 117 11.35 15.54 -9.53
CA LEU A 117 10.30 14.62 -9.99
C LEU A 117 10.07 14.89 -11.48
N VAL A 118 10.39 13.92 -12.35
CA VAL A 118 10.29 14.02 -13.81
C VAL A 118 8.92 13.57 -14.27
N ARG A 119 8.54 12.33 -13.97
CA ARG A 119 7.22 11.82 -14.32
C ARG A 119 6.70 10.77 -13.34
N ARG A 120 5.40 10.58 -13.30
CA ARG A 120 4.73 9.51 -12.57
C ARG A 120 4.45 8.34 -13.53
N LEU A 121 4.66 7.10 -13.05
CA LEU A 121 4.25 5.90 -13.75
C LEU A 121 2.74 5.65 -13.61
N ASN A 122 2.17 4.89 -14.54
CA ASN A 122 0.77 4.48 -14.44
C ASN A 122 0.55 3.63 -13.19
N ARG A 123 -0.58 3.82 -12.57
CA ARG A 123 -1.00 3.06 -11.39
C ARG A 123 -1.56 1.70 -11.79
N ARG A 124 -1.20 0.65 -11.07
CA ARG A 124 -1.88 -0.64 -11.17
C ARG A 124 -3.28 -0.57 -10.56
N MET A 125 -3.42 0.16 -9.45
CA MET A 125 -4.67 0.44 -8.78
C MET A 125 -4.65 1.84 -8.16
N GLN A 126 -5.83 2.46 -7.99
CA GLN A 126 -5.97 3.73 -7.27
C GLN A 126 -7.21 3.72 -6.38
N LEU A 127 -7.02 4.13 -5.14
CA LEU A 127 -8.09 4.38 -4.20
C LEU A 127 -8.42 5.87 -4.23
N GLN A 128 -9.67 6.20 -4.56
CA GLN A 128 -10.13 7.59 -4.65
C GLN A 128 -11.52 7.73 -4.05
N ARG A 129 -11.88 8.95 -3.67
CA ARG A 129 -13.25 9.29 -3.29
C ARG A 129 -13.69 10.56 -3.97
N LYS A 130 -14.94 10.63 -4.39
CA LYS A 130 -15.54 11.91 -4.75
C LYS A 130 -15.85 12.70 -3.49
N THR A 131 -15.72 13.99 -3.57
CA THR A 131 -16.07 14.93 -2.49
C THR A 131 -17.16 15.83 -3.05
N GLU A 132 -18.27 15.95 -2.33
CA GLU A 132 -19.36 16.84 -2.72
C GLU A 132 -18.83 18.25 -3.00
N GLY A 133 -19.28 18.84 -4.11
CA GLY A 133 -18.86 20.17 -4.56
C GLY A 133 -17.49 20.24 -5.25
N ARG A 134 -16.75 19.14 -5.42
CA ARG A 134 -15.51 19.10 -6.20
C ARG A 134 -15.69 18.34 -7.50
N ARG A 135 -15.22 18.92 -8.62
CA ARG A 135 -15.25 18.25 -9.94
C ARG A 135 -14.29 17.06 -10.04
N GLN A 136 -13.23 17.05 -9.27
CA GLN A 136 -12.22 15.98 -9.28
C GLN A 136 -12.29 15.13 -8.01
N ALA A 137 -12.20 13.80 -8.18
CA ALA A 137 -12.09 12.86 -7.09
C ALA A 137 -10.77 13.07 -6.33
N GLN A 138 -10.81 12.93 -5.01
CA GLN A 138 -9.62 13.01 -4.19
C GLN A 138 -8.92 11.66 -4.16
N LEU A 139 -7.68 11.62 -4.62
CA LEU A 139 -6.80 10.45 -4.49
C LEU A 139 -6.52 10.16 -3.01
N ILE A 140 -6.63 8.89 -2.63
CA ILE A 140 -6.41 8.42 -1.26
C ILE A 140 -5.07 7.69 -1.17
N ALA A 141 -4.90 6.64 -1.99
CA ALA A 141 -3.72 5.81 -2.06
C ALA A 141 -3.58 5.21 -3.47
N ALA A 142 -2.39 4.74 -3.81
CA ALA A 142 -2.13 4.05 -5.07
C ALA A 142 -1.32 2.76 -4.82
N ASN A 143 -1.46 1.79 -5.73
CA ASN A 143 -0.69 0.56 -5.75
C ASN A 143 -0.78 -0.21 -4.43
N VAL A 144 -2.00 -0.32 -3.88
CA VAL A 144 -2.35 -1.10 -2.70
C VAL A 144 -2.77 -2.50 -3.14
N ASP A 145 -2.26 -3.54 -2.49
CA ASP A 145 -2.59 -4.93 -2.79
C ASP A 145 -3.84 -5.37 -2.03
N ALA A 146 -3.94 -5.03 -0.74
CA ALA A 146 -5.11 -5.37 0.06
C ALA A 146 -5.65 -4.16 0.85
N LEU A 147 -6.98 -4.04 0.92
CA LEU A 147 -7.66 -3.02 1.69
C LEU A 147 -8.20 -3.63 3.00
N PHE A 148 -7.59 -3.29 4.13
CA PHE A 148 -8.07 -3.69 5.45
C PHE A 148 -9.24 -2.81 5.87
N ILE A 149 -10.44 -3.37 5.82
CA ILE A 149 -11.69 -2.75 6.25
C ILE A 149 -11.86 -3.04 7.73
N VAL A 150 -11.41 -2.10 8.57
CA VAL A 150 -11.34 -2.27 10.02
C VAL A 150 -12.67 -1.89 10.66
N THR A 151 -13.25 -2.79 11.42
CA THR A 151 -14.43 -2.57 12.25
C THR A 151 -14.24 -3.24 13.62
N SER A 152 -15.03 -2.88 14.63
CA SER A 152 -14.93 -3.48 15.96
C SER A 152 -16.17 -4.30 16.29
N CYS A 153 -16.00 -5.36 17.09
CA CYS A 153 -17.07 -6.24 17.57
C CYS A 153 -17.87 -5.57 18.70
N ASN A 154 -18.58 -4.48 18.37
CA ASN A 154 -19.44 -3.72 19.27
C ASN A 154 -20.48 -2.92 18.45
N GLU A 155 -21.10 -1.89 19.05
CA GLU A 155 -22.09 -1.01 18.40
C GLU A 155 -21.60 -0.30 17.13
N ASP A 156 -20.27 -0.22 16.90
CA ASP A 156 -19.68 0.32 15.66
C ASP A 156 -19.78 -0.67 14.48
N PHE A 157 -20.14 -1.93 14.71
CA PHE A 157 -20.35 -2.88 13.62
C PHE A 157 -21.59 -2.50 12.81
N ASN A 158 -21.39 -2.26 11.50
CA ASN A 158 -22.47 -1.83 10.63
C ASN A 158 -22.30 -2.45 9.24
N PRO A 159 -23.10 -3.48 8.89
CA PRO A 159 -23.02 -4.17 7.60
C PRO A 159 -23.10 -3.24 6.39
N ALA A 160 -24.08 -2.32 6.33
CA ALA A 160 -24.25 -1.38 5.22
C ALA A 160 -23.04 -0.44 5.03
N ARG A 161 -22.28 -0.17 6.08
CA ARG A 161 -21.02 0.58 5.98
C ARG A 161 -19.89 -0.31 5.47
N LEU A 162 -19.84 -1.57 5.87
CA LEU A 162 -18.86 -2.55 5.37
C LEU A 162 -19.06 -2.80 3.87
N GLU A 163 -20.30 -2.98 3.41
CA GLU A 163 -20.63 -3.10 1.98
C GLU A 163 -20.10 -1.93 1.14
N ARG A 164 -20.21 -0.69 1.64
CA ARG A 164 -19.65 0.47 0.96
C ARG A 164 -18.13 0.44 0.85
N TYR A 165 -17.43 -0.08 1.87
CA TYR A 165 -15.98 -0.25 1.80
C TYR A 165 -15.59 -1.42 0.89
N LEU A 166 -16.39 -2.52 0.88
CA LEU A 166 -16.20 -3.63 -0.05
C LEU A 166 -16.36 -3.17 -1.50
N ALA A 167 -17.43 -2.43 -1.80
CA ALA A 167 -17.64 -1.85 -3.13
C ALA A 167 -16.47 -0.95 -3.55
N LEU A 168 -15.95 -0.12 -2.64
CA LEU A 168 -14.77 0.72 -2.91
C LEU A 168 -13.51 -0.12 -3.20
N ALA A 169 -13.28 -1.20 -2.45
CA ALA A 169 -12.15 -2.09 -2.67
C ALA A 169 -12.24 -2.78 -4.03
N ASN A 170 -13.42 -3.33 -4.36
CA ASN A 170 -13.70 -3.99 -5.62
C ASN A 170 -13.56 -3.02 -6.82
N GLU A 171 -14.10 -1.80 -6.72
CA GLU A 171 -13.96 -0.76 -7.73
C GLU A 171 -12.50 -0.37 -7.97
N ALA A 172 -11.71 -0.31 -6.90
CA ALA A 172 -10.29 0.03 -6.98
C ALA A 172 -9.41 -1.15 -7.44
N GLY A 173 -9.92 -2.39 -7.45
CA GLY A 173 -9.15 -3.60 -7.76
C GLY A 173 -8.20 -4.04 -6.62
N ALA A 174 -8.47 -3.64 -5.37
CA ALA A 174 -7.74 -4.11 -4.19
C ALA A 174 -8.45 -5.31 -3.56
N VAL A 175 -7.68 -6.27 -3.02
CA VAL A 175 -8.26 -7.41 -2.28
C VAL A 175 -8.90 -6.90 -0.99
N PRO A 176 -10.23 -7.04 -0.78
CA PRO A 176 -10.87 -6.63 0.45
C PRO A 176 -10.61 -7.65 1.56
N VAL A 177 -10.28 -7.16 2.76
CA VAL A 177 -10.14 -7.97 3.97
C VAL A 177 -10.86 -7.27 5.13
N ILE A 178 -11.89 -7.88 5.68
CA ILE A 178 -12.52 -7.34 6.90
C ILE A 178 -11.69 -7.72 8.11
N VAL A 179 -11.31 -6.74 8.91
CA VAL A 179 -10.56 -6.92 10.15
C VAL A 179 -11.47 -6.57 11.33
N LEU A 180 -11.95 -7.60 12.01
CA LEU A 180 -12.77 -7.50 13.23
C LEU A 180 -11.86 -7.33 14.44
N THR A 181 -11.88 -6.15 15.04
CA THR A 181 -11.07 -5.83 16.22
C THR A 181 -11.87 -5.89 17.51
N LYS A 182 -11.18 -5.75 18.66
CA LYS A 182 -11.79 -5.73 20.00
C LYS A 182 -12.62 -6.98 20.30
N ILE A 183 -12.21 -8.12 19.80
CA ILE A 183 -12.89 -9.40 20.05
C ILE A 183 -12.91 -9.77 21.54
N ASP A 184 -12.00 -9.19 22.31
CA ASP A 184 -11.91 -9.30 23.77
C ASP A 184 -13.02 -8.54 24.54
N GLN A 185 -13.79 -7.67 23.83
CA GLN A 185 -14.82 -6.82 24.44
C GLN A 185 -16.25 -7.34 24.20
N THR A 186 -16.42 -8.49 23.57
CA THR A 186 -17.73 -9.11 23.32
C THR A 186 -17.73 -10.57 23.74
N PRO A 187 -18.84 -11.08 24.29
CA PRO A 187 -19.00 -12.51 24.63
C PRO A 187 -19.18 -13.39 23.39
N ASP A 188 -19.66 -12.83 22.26
CA ASP A 188 -19.92 -13.56 21.02
C ASP A 188 -19.28 -12.90 19.78
N PRO A 189 -17.97 -13.03 19.61
CA PRO A 189 -17.31 -12.54 18.40
C PRO A 189 -17.66 -13.36 17.15
N ALA A 190 -18.12 -14.60 17.28
CA ALA A 190 -18.47 -15.48 16.19
C ALA A 190 -19.69 -14.98 15.39
N SER A 191 -20.65 -14.33 16.05
CA SER A 191 -21.80 -13.71 15.40
C SER A 191 -21.37 -12.60 14.43
N TYR A 192 -20.42 -11.73 14.84
CA TYR A 192 -19.86 -10.67 13.97
C TYR A 192 -19.11 -11.25 12.77
N PHE A 193 -18.37 -12.35 13.01
CA PHE A 193 -17.64 -13.04 11.94
C PHE A 193 -18.60 -13.58 10.87
N LYS A 194 -19.65 -14.30 11.27
CA LYS A 194 -20.64 -14.83 10.34
C LYS A 194 -21.34 -13.72 9.54
N GLN A 195 -21.74 -12.64 10.19
CA GLN A 195 -22.37 -11.49 9.53
C GLN A 195 -21.41 -10.83 8.54
N ALA A 196 -20.12 -10.65 8.90
CA ALA A 196 -19.13 -10.07 8.02
C ALA A 196 -18.84 -10.98 6.80
N GLN A 197 -18.74 -12.29 7.03
CA GLN A 197 -18.45 -13.27 5.97
C GLN A 197 -19.59 -13.36 4.94
N ALA A 198 -20.83 -13.17 5.38
CA ALA A 198 -22.01 -13.20 4.51
C ALA A 198 -22.12 -11.98 3.56
N LEU A 199 -21.31 -10.92 3.74
CA LEU A 199 -21.40 -9.71 2.93
C LEU A 199 -20.89 -9.89 1.49
N GLN A 200 -20.00 -10.84 1.25
CA GLN A 200 -19.48 -11.14 -0.09
C GLN A 200 -18.93 -12.56 -0.13
N LEU A 201 -19.23 -13.27 -1.21
CA LEU A 201 -18.73 -14.63 -1.43
C LEU A 201 -17.18 -14.65 -1.49
N GLY A 202 -16.55 -15.56 -0.77
CA GLY A 202 -15.09 -15.69 -0.73
C GLY A 202 -14.37 -14.57 0.02
N LEU A 203 -15.08 -13.77 0.80
CA LEU A 203 -14.50 -12.65 1.56
C LEU A 203 -13.58 -13.15 2.68
N ASP A 204 -12.38 -12.57 2.71
CA ASP A 204 -11.46 -12.76 3.82
C ASP A 204 -11.90 -11.96 5.05
N VAL A 205 -12.19 -12.65 6.14
CA VAL A 205 -12.53 -12.05 7.44
C VAL A 205 -11.52 -12.51 8.49
N VAL A 206 -10.92 -11.59 9.21
CA VAL A 206 -9.94 -11.86 10.26
C VAL A 206 -10.44 -11.28 11.57
N MET A 207 -10.40 -12.07 12.63
CA MET A 207 -10.71 -11.63 13.99
C MET A 207 -9.42 -11.50 14.81
N LEU A 208 -9.22 -10.36 15.46
CA LEU A 208 -8.04 -10.17 16.30
C LEU A 208 -8.27 -9.18 17.46
N ASN A 209 -7.48 -9.36 18.50
CA ASN A 209 -7.23 -8.32 19.49
C ASN A 209 -5.92 -7.62 19.11
N ALA A 210 -6.00 -6.39 18.61
CA ALA A 210 -4.81 -5.63 18.14
C ALA A 210 -3.77 -5.35 19.25
N LYS A 211 -4.06 -5.69 20.50
CA LYS A 211 -3.14 -5.58 21.65
C LYS A 211 -2.46 -6.91 21.99
N ALA A 212 -2.91 -8.03 21.39
CA ALA A 212 -2.29 -9.33 21.62
C ALA A 212 -0.91 -9.41 20.91
N PRO A 213 0.07 -10.07 21.53
CA PRO A 213 1.45 -10.13 20.99
C PRO A 213 1.55 -10.80 19.62
N ASP A 214 0.66 -11.74 19.33
CA ASP A 214 0.61 -12.55 18.10
C ASP A 214 -0.38 -12.00 17.05
N ALA A 215 -1.03 -10.88 17.33
CA ALA A 215 -2.03 -10.30 16.43
C ALA A 215 -1.47 -10.02 15.01
N ALA A 216 -0.20 -9.62 14.88
CA ALA A 216 0.43 -9.38 13.59
C ALA A 216 0.51 -10.64 12.72
N LEU A 217 0.66 -11.82 13.31
CA LEU A 217 0.76 -13.10 12.59
C LEU A 217 -0.52 -13.43 11.82
N THR A 218 -1.68 -13.03 12.33
CA THR A 218 -2.97 -13.27 11.68
C THR A 218 -3.13 -12.49 10.36
N LEU A 219 -2.36 -11.42 10.18
CA LEU A 219 -2.35 -10.58 8.98
C LEU A 219 -1.13 -10.80 8.09
N ALA A 220 -0.20 -11.68 8.47
CA ALA A 220 1.10 -11.85 7.83
C ALA A 220 0.99 -12.18 6.32
N ARG A 221 -0.03 -12.90 5.88
CA ARG A 221 -0.21 -13.28 4.47
C ARG A 221 -0.40 -12.09 3.52
N TRP A 222 -0.82 -10.93 4.03
CA TRP A 222 -0.99 -9.69 3.24
C TRP A 222 0.10 -8.65 3.53
N CYS A 223 1.01 -8.96 4.45
CA CYS A 223 1.99 -8.02 4.98
C CYS A 223 3.43 -8.42 4.66
N GLY A 224 3.64 -9.32 3.71
CA GLY A 224 4.97 -9.78 3.29
C GLY A 224 5.74 -8.74 2.47
N PRO A 225 7.03 -9.03 2.14
CA PRO A 225 7.87 -8.13 1.35
C PRO A 225 7.20 -7.75 0.02
N GLY A 226 7.27 -6.47 -0.33
CA GLY A 226 6.68 -5.92 -1.54
C GLY A 226 5.17 -5.72 -1.51
N GLN A 227 4.46 -6.30 -0.54
CA GLN A 227 3.02 -6.11 -0.39
C GLN A 227 2.70 -4.79 0.31
N THR A 228 1.60 -4.18 -0.08
CA THR A 228 1.12 -2.92 0.49
C THR A 228 -0.34 -3.06 0.91
N VAL A 229 -0.63 -2.73 2.15
CA VAL A 229 -2.00 -2.68 2.68
C VAL A 229 -2.41 -1.24 2.98
N ALA A 230 -3.69 -0.93 2.86
CA ALA A 230 -4.26 0.33 3.31
C ALA A 230 -5.34 0.07 4.36
N LEU A 231 -5.50 0.98 5.32
CA LEU A 231 -6.48 0.86 6.42
C LEU A 231 -7.64 1.81 6.20
N VAL A 232 -8.86 1.29 6.16
CA VAL A 232 -10.11 2.09 6.15
C VAL A 232 -11.03 1.67 7.29
N GLY A 233 -11.99 2.50 7.64
CA GLY A 233 -12.97 2.20 8.71
C GLY A 233 -13.27 3.42 9.58
N SER A 234 -14.25 3.29 10.47
CA SER A 234 -14.73 4.35 11.35
C SER A 234 -13.66 4.83 12.35
N SER A 235 -13.94 5.94 13.02
CA SER A 235 -13.10 6.37 14.16
C SER A 235 -13.33 5.44 15.35
N GLY A 236 -12.26 5.18 16.11
CA GLY A 236 -12.39 4.39 17.33
C GLY A 236 -12.39 2.87 17.13
N VAL A 237 -12.47 2.34 15.89
CA VAL A 237 -12.45 0.90 15.62
C VAL A 237 -11.07 0.23 15.78
N GLY A 238 -10.02 0.98 16.16
CA GLY A 238 -8.70 0.39 16.42
C GLY A 238 -7.67 0.52 15.32
N LYS A 239 -7.90 1.31 14.24
CA LYS A 239 -6.94 1.49 13.14
C LYS A 239 -5.54 1.93 13.59
N SER A 240 -5.46 2.94 14.47
CA SER A 240 -4.17 3.42 14.97
C SER A 240 -3.44 2.38 15.83
N THR A 241 -4.19 1.58 16.59
CA THR A 241 -3.62 0.45 17.34
C THR A 241 -3.09 -0.62 16.39
N LEU A 242 -3.86 -0.95 15.35
CA LEU A 242 -3.47 -1.90 14.31
C LEU A 242 -2.25 -1.40 13.54
N LEU A 243 -2.20 -0.12 13.17
CA LEU A 243 -1.06 0.50 12.52
C LEU A 243 0.20 0.41 13.39
N ASN A 244 0.09 0.74 14.68
CA ASN A 244 1.22 0.66 15.61
C ASN A 244 1.71 -0.78 15.79
N MET A 245 0.80 -1.76 15.82
CA MET A 245 1.13 -3.18 15.88
C MET A 245 1.86 -3.66 14.62
N LEU A 246 1.42 -3.23 13.43
CA LEU A 246 2.04 -3.63 12.16
C LEU A 246 3.36 -2.91 11.90
N SER A 247 3.50 -1.64 12.30
CA SER A 247 4.68 -0.83 11.97
C SER A 247 5.90 -1.24 12.80
N GLU A 248 7.08 -1.27 12.20
CA GLU A 248 8.38 -1.47 12.85
C GLU A 248 8.81 -0.31 13.78
N LYS A 249 7.88 0.52 14.21
CA LYS A 249 8.23 1.69 15.02
C LYS A 249 8.77 1.28 16.37
N SER A 250 10.03 1.63 16.62
CA SER A 250 10.53 1.76 18.00
C SER A 250 9.61 2.66 18.79
N CYS A 251 9.41 2.39 20.07
CA CYS A 251 8.45 3.05 20.98
C CYS A 251 8.45 4.60 20.95
N ALA A 252 9.49 5.24 20.42
CA ALA A 252 9.66 6.70 20.35
C ALA A 252 8.74 7.39 19.30
N ASN A 253 8.21 6.68 18.30
CA ASN A 253 7.42 7.24 17.20
C ASN A 253 6.01 6.63 17.05
N ALA A 254 5.52 5.91 18.05
CA ALA A 254 4.18 5.33 18.03
C ALA A 254 3.10 6.44 17.92
N GLN A 255 2.08 6.21 17.10
CA GLN A 255 0.94 7.14 17.05
C GLN A 255 0.21 7.15 18.39
N PRO A 256 -0.17 8.33 18.93
CA PRO A 256 -0.94 8.39 20.16
C PRO A 256 -2.29 7.67 19.98
N THR A 257 -2.50 6.62 20.76
CA THR A 257 -3.81 5.95 20.89
C THR A 257 -4.60 6.65 21.99
N GLY A 258 -5.54 7.53 21.58
CA GLY A 258 -6.41 8.22 22.55
C GLY A 258 -7.46 7.27 23.10
N SER A 259 -7.57 7.16 24.43
CA SER A 259 -8.78 6.61 25.05
C SER A 259 -9.98 7.50 24.73
N ILE A 260 -11.08 6.93 24.27
CA ILE A 260 -12.34 7.64 24.08
C ILE A 260 -12.80 8.09 25.47
N ARG A 261 -12.71 9.39 25.77
CA ARG A 261 -13.37 9.96 26.95
C ARG A 261 -14.88 9.93 26.71
N ALA A 262 -15.60 9.30 27.61
CA ALA A 262 -17.06 9.36 27.62
C ALA A 262 -17.47 10.85 27.73
N GLY A 263 -18.02 11.41 26.63
CA GLY A 263 -18.50 12.78 26.57
C GLY A 263 -18.05 13.64 25.40
N ASP A 264 -16.97 13.27 24.67
CA ASP A 264 -16.49 14.01 23.51
C ASP A 264 -16.75 13.23 22.22
N ALA A 265 -17.87 13.49 21.56
CA ALA A 265 -18.22 12.93 20.25
C ALA A 265 -17.30 13.43 19.09
N LYS A 266 -16.28 14.25 19.40
CA LYS A 266 -15.26 14.74 18.47
C LYS A 266 -13.86 14.35 18.95
N GLY A 267 -13.50 13.07 18.72
CA GLY A 267 -12.11 12.63 18.89
C GLY A 267 -11.17 13.51 18.08
N ARG A 268 -10.25 14.19 18.76
CA ARG A 268 -9.21 15.04 18.18
C ARG A 268 -8.36 14.16 17.24
N HIS A 269 -8.41 14.46 15.94
CA HIS A 269 -7.67 13.72 14.93
C HIS A 269 -6.16 13.83 15.18
N THR A 270 -5.52 12.73 15.51
CA THR A 270 -4.08 12.63 15.73
C THR A 270 -3.28 12.49 14.43
N THR A 271 -3.92 12.11 13.33
CA THR A 271 -3.26 11.92 12.03
C THR A 271 -3.97 12.74 10.95
N THR A 272 -3.30 13.77 10.42
CA THR A 272 -3.84 14.66 9.37
C THR A 272 -3.26 14.38 7.99
N SER A 273 -2.17 13.62 7.88
CA SER A 273 -1.50 13.30 6.62
C SER A 273 -1.48 11.80 6.36
N ARG A 274 -1.63 11.43 5.10
CA ARG A 274 -1.44 10.06 4.62
C ARG A 274 0.04 9.76 4.53
N SER A 275 0.46 8.57 4.96
CA SER A 275 1.87 8.19 4.93
C SER A 275 2.06 6.69 4.75
N LEU A 276 3.14 6.33 4.07
CA LEU A 276 3.61 4.96 3.86
C LEU A 276 4.54 4.58 5.02
N HIS A 277 4.27 3.46 5.67
CA HIS A 277 5.05 2.94 6.80
C HIS A 277 5.49 1.52 6.51
N ALA A 278 6.72 1.18 6.88
CA ALA A 278 7.22 -0.19 6.84
C ALA A 278 6.49 -1.07 7.88
N ILE A 279 6.26 -2.32 7.53
CA ILE A 279 5.69 -3.37 8.38
C ILE A 279 6.81 -4.31 8.83
N ALA A 280 6.73 -4.82 10.06
CA ALA A 280 7.69 -5.78 10.62
C ALA A 280 7.87 -7.06 9.76
N GLY A 281 6.89 -7.40 8.92
CA GLY A 281 6.97 -8.51 7.96
C GLY A 281 7.64 -8.18 6.62
N GLY A 282 8.19 -6.96 6.44
CA GLY A 282 8.83 -6.50 5.20
C GLY A 282 7.89 -5.89 4.17
N GLY A 283 6.59 -5.78 4.45
CA GLY A 283 5.62 -5.09 3.62
C GLY A 283 5.43 -3.61 4.02
N TRP A 284 4.36 -3.00 3.50
CA TRP A 284 4.06 -1.58 3.67
C TRP A 284 2.61 -1.35 4.07
N VAL A 285 2.37 -0.36 4.90
CA VAL A 285 1.02 0.07 5.26
C VAL A 285 0.82 1.56 4.97
N ILE A 286 -0.29 1.89 4.33
CA ILE A 286 -0.72 3.27 4.11
C ILE A 286 -1.81 3.61 5.13
N ASP A 287 -1.51 4.57 6.02
CA ASP A 287 -2.53 5.14 6.88
C ASP A 287 -3.39 6.14 6.08
N THR A 288 -4.69 5.91 6.05
CA THR A 288 -5.65 6.73 5.30
C THR A 288 -6.59 7.49 6.25
N PRO A 289 -6.10 8.51 6.97
CA PRO A 289 -6.94 9.28 7.88
C PRO A 289 -8.06 9.99 7.11
N GLY A 290 -9.27 9.99 7.69
CA GLY A 290 -10.40 10.75 7.14
C GLY A 290 -11.20 10.06 6.03
N VAL A 291 -10.97 8.78 5.70
CA VAL A 291 -11.84 7.99 4.82
C VAL A 291 -13.04 7.49 5.64
N ARG A 292 -13.87 8.43 6.13
CA ARG A 292 -15.06 8.12 6.96
C ARG A 292 -16.37 8.14 6.18
N THR A 293 -16.45 8.99 5.17
CA THR A 293 -17.65 9.17 4.33
C THR A 293 -17.31 8.73 2.92
N LEU A 294 -17.91 7.63 2.50
CA LEU A 294 -17.92 7.17 1.11
C LEU A 294 -19.33 7.39 0.59
N HIS A 295 -19.46 8.05 -0.53
CA HIS A 295 -20.72 8.20 -1.23
C HIS A 295 -20.90 7.03 -2.22
N VAL A 296 -22.04 6.36 -2.14
CA VAL A 296 -22.35 5.16 -2.94
C VAL A 296 -22.44 5.47 -4.46
N SER A 297 -22.66 6.73 -4.82
CA SER A 297 -22.76 7.16 -6.23
C SER A 297 -21.51 6.89 -7.08
N ASP A 298 -20.42 6.42 -6.48
CA ASP A 298 -19.10 6.41 -7.10
C ASP A 298 -18.51 5.01 -7.33
N VAL A 299 -19.28 3.96 -7.01
CA VAL A 299 -18.78 2.57 -6.95
C VAL A 299 -19.68 1.58 -7.70
N SER A 300 -20.20 1.96 -8.86
CA SER A 300 -21.14 1.13 -9.63
C SER A 300 -20.56 -0.22 -10.06
N ALA A 301 -19.33 -0.25 -10.54
CA ALA A 301 -18.66 -1.50 -10.90
C ALA A 301 -18.34 -2.34 -9.66
N GLY A 302 -17.93 -1.70 -8.57
CA GLY A 302 -17.69 -2.36 -7.27
C GLY A 302 -18.97 -2.95 -6.67
N LEU A 303 -20.11 -2.30 -6.84
CA LEU A 303 -21.42 -2.83 -6.43
C LEU A 303 -21.82 -4.05 -7.25
N ASN A 304 -21.57 -4.05 -8.57
CA ASN A 304 -21.83 -5.20 -9.42
C ASN A 304 -20.99 -6.42 -9.02
N THR A 305 -19.78 -6.22 -8.56
CA THR A 305 -18.93 -7.29 -8.02
C THR A 305 -19.43 -7.76 -6.65
N LEU A 306 -19.81 -6.85 -5.78
CA LEU A 306 -20.31 -7.15 -4.44
C LEU A 306 -21.61 -7.94 -4.48
N PHE A 307 -22.52 -7.62 -5.41
CA PHE A 307 -23.82 -8.24 -5.59
C PHE A 307 -23.87 -9.06 -6.87
N ALA A 308 -22.79 -9.77 -7.21
CA ALA A 308 -22.67 -10.53 -8.45
C ALA A 308 -23.81 -11.56 -8.61
N GLU A 309 -24.24 -12.20 -7.52
CA GLU A 309 -25.35 -13.17 -7.51
C GLU A 309 -26.66 -12.49 -7.93
N ILE A 310 -26.93 -11.28 -7.41
CA ILE A 310 -28.14 -10.52 -7.77
C ILE A 310 -28.08 -10.08 -9.23
N VAL A 311 -26.92 -9.65 -9.72
CA VAL A 311 -26.72 -9.23 -11.11
C VAL A 311 -26.98 -10.40 -12.06
N VAL A 312 -26.48 -11.60 -11.74
CA VAL A 312 -26.74 -12.82 -12.52
C VAL A 312 -28.23 -13.16 -12.50
N LEU A 313 -28.87 -13.19 -11.32
CA LEU A 313 -30.29 -13.47 -11.18
C LEU A 313 -31.18 -12.44 -11.90
N ALA A 314 -30.81 -11.17 -11.86
CA ALA A 314 -31.52 -10.09 -12.53
C ALA A 314 -31.64 -10.31 -14.06
N SER A 315 -30.61 -10.92 -14.66
CA SER A 315 -30.64 -11.26 -16.10
C SER A 315 -31.68 -12.34 -16.46
N HIS A 316 -32.19 -13.11 -15.49
CA HIS A 316 -33.19 -14.13 -15.62
C HIS A 316 -34.62 -13.66 -15.27
N CYS A 317 -34.77 -12.38 -14.88
CA CYS A 317 -36.11 -11.81 -14.66
C CYS A 317 -36.90 -11.75 -15.95
N ARG A 318 -38.21 -11.95 -15.83
CA ARG A 318 -39.15 -11.87 -16.98
C ARG A 318 -39.15 -10.52 -17.70
N PHE A 319 -38.95 -9.43 -16.94
CA PHE A 319 -38.93 -8.06 -17.46
C PHE A 319 -37.50 -7.49 -17.38
N ARG A 320 -37.08 -6.77 -18.45
CA ARG A 320 -35.74 -6.15 -18.53
C ARG A 320 -35.53 -4.98 -17.55
N ASP A 321 -36.63 -4.32 -17.18
CA ASP A 321 -36.69 -3.20 -16.25
C ASP A 321 -37.24 -3.60 -14.88
N CYS A 322 -37.09 -4.89 -14.52
CA CYS A 322 -37.53 -5.44 -13.23
C CYS A 322 -36.89 -4.69 -12.08
N THR A 323 -37.73 -4.13 -11.19
CA THR A 323 -37.25 -3.43 -9.98
C THR A 323 -37.03 -4.37 -8.80
N HIS A 324 -37.34 -5.67 -8.95
CA HIS A 324 -37.25 -6.72 -7.95
C HIS A 324 -38.08 -6.47 -6.68
N VAL A 325 -39.18 -5.70 -6.81
CA VAL A 325 -40.07 -5.34 -5.69
C VAL A 325 -41.42 -6.02 -5.76
N HIS A 326 -42.05 -6.01 -6.94
CA HIS A 326 -43.44 -6.49 -7.11
C HIS A 326 -43.68 -7.32 -8.39
N GLU A 327 -42.70 -7.38 -9.27
CA GLU A 327 -42.91 -7.93 -10.63
C GLU A 327 -43.07 -9.46 -10.59
N PRO A 328 -44.13 -9.98 -11.24
CA PRO A 328 -44.30 -11.43 -11.36
C PRO A 328 -43.27 -12.05 -12.28
N GLY A 329 -42.65 -13.17 -11.80
CA GLY A 329 -41.57 -13.83 -12.51
C GLY A 329 -40.19 -13.13 -12.29
N CYS A 330 -40.03 -12.44 -11.16
CA CYS A 330 -38.74 -11.90 -10.69
C CYS A 330 -37.88 -13.06 -10.15
N ALA A 331 -36.74 -13.31 -10.80
CA ALA A 331 -35.80 -14.37 -10.37
C ALA A 331 -35.11 -14.04 -9.04
N VAL A 332 -34.85 -12.75 -8.78
CA VAL A 332 -34.26 -12.30 -7.52
C VAL A 332 -35.18 -12.54 -6.33
N GLN A 333 -36.48 -12.21 -6.47
CA GLN A 333 -37.46 -12.48 -5.42
C GLN A 333 -37.65 -13.99 -5.17
N ALA A 334 -37.67 -14.80 -6.25
CA ALA A 334 -37.75 -16.23 -6.10
C ALA A 334 -36.59 -16.81 -5.31
N ALA A 335 -35.34 -16.38 -5.65
CA ALA A 335 -34.14 -16.82 -4.95
C ALA A 335 -34.12 -16.36 -3.47
N ALA A 336 -34.61 -15.15 -3.19
CA ALA A 336 -34.73 -14.67 -1.80
C ALA A 336 -35.79 -15.43 -1.00
N ALA A 337 -36.90 -15.87 -1.66
CA ALA A 337 -37.95 -16.62 -1.00
C ALA A 337 -37.58 -18.08 -0.70
N ASP A 338 -36.76 -18.71 -1.54
CA ASP A 338 -36.27 -20.08 -1.36
C ASP A 338 -34.97 -20.17 -0.56
N GLY A 339 -34.37 -19.04 -0.17
CA GLY A 339 -33.16 -18.97 0.66
C GLY A 339 -31.87 -19.26 -0.09
N THR A 340 -31.86 -19.17 -1.40
CA THR A 340 -30.64 -19.32 -2.24
C THR A 340 -29.88 -18.00 -2.39
N LEU A 341 -30.47 -16.90 -1.99
CA LEU A 341 -29.87 -15.56 -1.98
C LEU A 341 -29.72 -15.04 -0.56
#